data_7bce2e273723262fc2536aea625466b3
#
_entry.id   7bce2e273723262fc2536aea625466b3
#
_cell.length_a   1.000
_cell.length_b   1.000
_cell.length_c   1.000
_cell.angle_alpha   90.00
_cell.angle_beta   90.00
_cell.angle_gamma   90.00
#
_symmetry.space_group_name_H-M   'P 1'
#
loop_
_entity.id
_entity.type
_entity.pdbx_description
1 polymer ?
#
loop_
_entity_poly.entity_id
_entity_poly.type
_entity_poly.pdbx_seq_one_letter_code
_entity_poly.pdbx_strand_id
1 'polypeptide(L)'
;MNLCYIKDEHNKDILINKTDNEQVMMEWEKPYMEACIQALEPKGDVLEIGFGLGYSARALCNYPIQSYTVIECEPIVWKKVYEFQKEYPHIKINLIKGRWQNMLPTLSTFDTIFFDDFPYKEYLELDNYPKEDRVRRFVLTCLEKHMNIGCKLSYYSVWPQNHDSYDCVEGKLTDFEIQIPENCNYIPYKKVYIPVLTKISEPSEKDKQCFI
;
A
#
# COMPACT_ATOMS: atom_id res chain seq x y z
N MET A 1 10.73 16.67 2.45
CA MET A 1 11.32 15.99 1.27
C MET A 1 11.13 16.81 0.00
N ASN A 2 11.96 16.60 -1.02
CA ASN A 2 11.87 17.30 -2.30
C ASN A 2 11.53 16.32 -3.42
N LEU A 3 10.33 15.75 -3.37
CA LEU A 3 9.87 14.81 -4.38
C LEU A 3 9.52 15.49 -5.70
N CYS A 4 9.75 14.80 -6.80
CA CYS A 4 9.28 15.22 -8.11
C CYS A 4 8.98 14.01 -9.01
N TYR A 5 8.07 14.24 -9.95
CA TYR A 5 7.82 13.33 -11.07
C TYR A 5 8.77 13.70 -12.21
N ILE A 6 9.48 12.69 -12.73
CA ILE A 6 10.37 12.84 -13.89
C ILE A 6 10.11 11.71 -14.90
N LYS A 7 10.73 11.81 -16.06
CA LYS A 7 10.84 10.69 -17.01
C LYS A 7 12.29 10.23 -17.06
N ASP A 8 12.48 8.90 -17.19
CA ASP A 8 13.80 8.34 -17.48
C ASP A 8 14.18 8.45 -18.97
N GLU A 9 15.35 7.92 -19.32
CA GLU A 9 15.86 7.89 -20.70
C GLU A 9 14.98 7.10 -21.69
N HIS A 10 14.08 6.26 -21.18
CA HIS A 10 13.10 5.49 -21.94
C HIS A 10 11.70 6.13 -21.93
N ASN A 11 11.59 7.38 -21.47
CA ASN A 11 10.33 8.13 -21.30
C ASN A 11 9.34 7.46 -20.33
N LYS A 12 9.85 6.74 -19.32
CA LYS A 12 9.07 6.06 -18.27
C LYS A 12 8.95 6.93 -17.02
N ASP A 13 7.80 6.84 -16.35
CA ASP A 13 7.53 7.63 -15.15
C ASP A 13 8.36 7.17 -13.95
N ILE A 14 8.93 8.14 -13.24
CA ILE A 14 9.62 7.94 -11.97
C ILE A 14 9.16 9.01 -10.98
N LEU A 15 8.85 8.60 -9.74
CA LEU A 15 8.77 9.46 -8.57
C LEU A 15 10.11 9.36 -7.82
N ILE A 16 10.80 10.48 -7.66
CA ILE A 16 12.16 10.54 -7.10
C ILE A 16 12.27 11.64 -6.03
N ASN A 17 13.08 11.41 -5.01
CA ASN A 17 13.55 12.44 -4.09
C ASN A 17 14.79 13.14 -4.66
N LYS A 18 14.68 14.41 -5.03
CA LYS A 18 15.80 15.19 -5.62
C LYS A 18 16.95 15.45 -4.65
N THR A 19 16.74 15.27 -3.35
CA THR A 19 17.78 15.59 -2.36
C THR A 19 18.91 14.56 -2.40
N ASP A 20 18.58 13.29 -2.63
CA ASP A 20 19.51 12.17 -2.59
C ASP A 20 19.41 11.24 -3.82
N ASN A 21 18.54 11.59 -4.78
CA ASN A 21 18.20 10.79 -5.95
C ASN A 21 17.60 9.39 -5.61
N GLU A 22 16.99 9.25 -4.42
CA GLU A 22 16.29 8.03 -4.04
C GLU A 22 15.02 7.86 -4.90
N GLN A 23 14.94 6.74 -5.61
CA GLN A 23 13.75 6.39 -6.39
C GLN A 23 12.67 5.85 -5.46
N VAL A 24 11.51 6.49 -5.47
CA VAL A 24 10.37 6.16 -4.61
C VAL A 24 9.45 5.16 -5.30
N MET A 25 9.19 5.36 -6.59
CA MET A 25 8.37 4.48 -7.41
C MET A 25 8.72 4.65 -8.90
N MET A 26 8.71 3.58 -9.66
CA MET A 26 8.97 3.58 -11.10
C MET A 26 7.84 2.89 -11.88
N GLU A 27 7.68 3.27 -13.17
CA GLU A 27 6.64 2.71 -14.05
C GLU A 27 6.70 1.19 -14.21
N TRP A 28 7.88 0.56 -14.05
CA TRP A 28 8.01 -0.90 -14.16
C TRP A 28 7.20 -1.66 -13.09
N GLU A 29 6.87 -1.01 -11.98
CA GLU A 29 6.06 -1.60 -10.90
C GLU A 29 4.58 -1.77 -11.28
N LYS A 30 4.12 -1.07 -12.32
CA LYS A 30 2.71 -1.09 -12.73
C LYS A 30 2.13 -2.50 -12.86
N PRO A 31 2.74 -3.48 -13.58
CA PRO A 31 2.19 -4.83 -13.68
C PRO A 31 2.07 -5.55 -12.33
N TYR A 32 3.02 -5.29 -11.41
CA TYR A 32 2.99 -5.86 -10.07
C TYR A 32 1.88 -5.24 -9.22
N MET A 33 1.69 -3.91 -9.25
CA MET A 33 0.58 -3.23 -8.58
C MET A 33 -0.77 -3.75 -9.08
N GLU A 34 -0.94 -3.86 -10.39
CA GLU A 34 -2.16 -4.42 -11.01
C GLU A 34 -2.42 -5.87 -10.55
N ALA A 35 -1.37 -6.70 -10.46
CA ALA A 35 -1.48 -8.08 -9.98
C ALA A 35 -1.85 -8.17 -8.48
N CYS A 36 -1.30 -7.28 -7.63
CA CYS A 36 -1.68 -7.17 -6.23
C CYS A 36 -3.18 -6.86 -6.09
N ILE A 37 -3.66 -5.89 -6.86
CA ILE A 37 -5.07 -5.48 -6.81
C ILE A 37 -5.98 -6.58 -7.39
N GLN A 38 -5.56 -7.25 -8.44
CA GLN A 38 -6.30 -8.39 -8.98
C GLN A 38 -6.45 -9.52 -7.94
N ALA A 39 -5.39 -9.81 -7.19
CA ALA A 39 -5.42 -10.84 -6.15
C ALA A 39 -6.31 -10.46 -4.95
N LEU A 40 -6.43 -9.16 -4.66
CA LEU A 40 -7.34 -8.62 -3.63
C LEU A 40 -8.82 -8.79 -4.00
N GLU A 41 -9.18 -8.75 -5.30
CA GLU A 41 -10.58 -8.72 -5.75
C GLU A 41 -11.39 -7.64 -5.00
N PRO A 42 -11.06 -6.35 -5.19
CA PRO A 42 -11.59 -5.25 -4.38
C PRO A 42 -13.11 -5.15 -4.38
N LYS A 43 -13.67 -4.82 -3.22
CA LYS A 43 -15.11 -4.56 -3.03
C LYS A 43 -15.35 -3.59 -1.88
N GLY A 44 -16.56 -3.02 -1.81
CA GLY A 44 -17.02 -2.20 -0.68
C GLY A 44 -16.20 -0.92 -0.50
N ASP A 45 -15.95 -0.59 0.75
CA ASP A 45 -15.13 0.57 1.12
C ASP A 45 -13.64 0.18 1.10
N VAL A 46 -12.85 0.92 0.30
CA VAL A 46 -11.43 0.63 0.05
C VAL A 46 -10.53 1.64 0.73
N LEU A 47 -9.49 1.16 1.41
CA LEU A 47 -8.38 1.96 1.93
C LEU A 47 -7.09 1.64 1.19
N GLU A 48 -6.37 2.68 0.77
CA GLU A 48 -5.00 2.58 0.27
C GLU A 48 -4.06 3.47 1.10
N ILE A 49 -2.87 2.98 1.38
CA ILE A 49 -1.79 3.74 2.00
C ILE A 49 -0.71 3.99 0.96
N GLY A 50 -0.43 5.28 0.69
CA GLY A 50 0.45 5.69 -0.41
C GLY A 50 -0.29 5.70 -1.74
N PHE A 51 -0.03 6.70 -2.57
CA PHE A 51 -0.60 6.82 -3.92
C PHE A 51 0.47 6.71 -5.01
N GLY A 52 1.64 7.29 -4.77
CA GLY A 52 2.79 7.27 -5.67
C GLY A 52 2.46 7.72 -7.10
N LEU A 53 2.61 6.83 -8.06
CA LEU A 53 2.25 7.03 -9.47
C LEU A 53 0.77 6.71 -9.78
N GLY A 54 0.01 6.16 -8.81
CA GLY A 54 -1.42 5.87 -8.91
C GLY A 54 -1.77 4.62 -9.72
N TYR A 55 -0.87 3.65 -9.85
CA TYR A 55 -1.14 2.43 -10.60
C TYR A 55 -2.12 1.51 -9.87
N SER A 56 -1.91 1.27 -8.59
CA SER A 56 -2.83 0.55 -7.70
C SER A 56 -4.19 1.24 -7.62
N ALA A 57 -4.22 2.58 -7.43
CA ALA A 57 -5.44 3.35 -7.40
C ALA A 57 -6.30 3.19 -8.67
N ARG A 58 -5.66 3.23 -9.87
CA ARG A 58 -6.36 2.98 -11.15
C ARG A 58 -6.91 1.56 -11.23
N ALA A 59 -6.12 0.58 -10.78
CA ALA A 59 -6.57 -0.81 -10.76
C ALA A 59 -7.74 -1.00 -9.81
N LEU A 60 -7.70 -0.43 -8.58
CA LEU A 60 -8.79 -0.46 -7.60
C LEU A 60 -10.10 0.12 -8.16
N CYS A 61 -10.02 1.28 -8.81
CA CYS A 61 -11.20 1.96 -9.37
C CYS A 61 -11.83 1.27 -10.59
N ASN A 62 -11.22 0.23 -11.13
CA ASN A 62 -11.83 -0.63 -12.16
C ASN A 62 -12.76 -1.71 -11.58
N TYR A 63 -12.80 -1.87 -10.25
CA TYR A 63 -13.71 -2.79 -9.56
C TYR A 63 -14.98 -2.06 -9.07
N PRO A 64 -16.06 -2.79 -8.80
CA PRO A 64 -17.32 -2.19 -8.31
C PRO A 64 -17.23 -1.85 -6.82
N ILE A 65 -16.34 -0.92 -6.46
CA ILE A 65 -16.14 -0.44 -5.10
C ILE A 65 -17.15 0.66 -4.75
N GLN A 66 -17.45 0.82 -3.44
CA GLN A 66 -18.39 1.86 -2.96
C GLN A 66 -17.68 3.19 -2.72
N SER A 67 -16.50 3.13 -2.13
CA SER A 67 -15.64 4.29 -1.93
C SER A 67 -14.18 3.92 -1.98
N TYR A 68 -13.33 4.92 -2.27
CA TYR A 68 -11.89 4.80 -2.24
C TYR A 68 -11.31 5.88 -1.33
N THR A 69 -10.64 5.47 -0.27
CA THR A 69 -9.94 6.36 0.66
C THR A 69 -8.44 6.12 0.53
N VAL A 70 -7.68 7.18 0.32
CA VAL A 70 -6.21 7.13 0.28
C VAL A 70 -5.60 8.02 1.36
N ILE A 71 -4.69 7.45 2.15
CA ILE A 71 -3.84 8.21 3.05
C ILE A 71 -2.52 8.47 2.33
N GLU A 72 -2.18 9.75 2.16
CA GLU A 72 -0.96 10.18 1.47
C GLU A 72 -0.30 11.33 2.24
N CYS A 73 1.01 11.22 2.49
CA CYS A 73 1.72 12.21 3.29
C CYS A 73 2.38 13.33 2.46
N GLU A 74 2.66 13.09 1.17
CA GLU A 74 3.44 14.01 0.36
C GLU A 74 2.59 15.02 -0.43
N PRO A 75 2.79 16.34 -0.22
CA PRO A 75 1.98 17.38 -0.86
C PRO A 75 2.02 17.37 -2.39
N ILE A 76 3.12 16.95 -3.01
CA ILE A 76 3.20 16.86 -4.47
C ILE A 76 2.30 15.75 -5.01
N VAL A 77 2.16 14.65 -4.27
CA VAL A 77 1.31 13.52 -4.64
C VAL A 77 -0.17 13.88 -4.50
N TRP A 78 -0.56 14.73 -3.53
CA TRP A 78 -1.95 15.19 -3.39
C TRP A 78 -2.51 15.81 -4.67
N LYS A 79 -1.66 16.54 -5.46
CA LYS A 79 -2.07 17.10 -6.74
C LYS A 79 -2.48 16.01 -7.73
N LYS A 80 -1.72 14.93 -7.77
CA LYS A 80 -2.05 13.74 -8.59
C LYS A 80 -3.37 13.09 -8.15
N VAL A 81 -3.61 12.99 -6.84
CA VAL A 81 -4.89 12.48 -6.33
C VAL A 81 -6.06 13.38 -6.75
N TYR A 82 -5.91 14.72 -6.71
CA TYR A 82 -6.95 15.64 -7.17
C TYR A 82 -7.22 15.57 -8.69
N GLU A 83 -6.18 15.29 -9.49
CA GLU A 83 -6.34 15.01 -10.92
C GLU A 83 -7.09 13.68 -11.12
N PHE A 84 -6.66 12.66 -10.41
CA PHE A 84 -7.28 11.33 -10.41
C PHE A 84 -8.76 11.35 -10.03
N GLN A 85 -9.17 12.14 -9.02
CA GLN A 85 -10.57 12.32 -8.65
C GLN A 85 -11.45 12.78 -9.82
N LYS A 86 -10.91 13.60 -10.73
CA LYS A 86 -11.64 14.10 -11.92
C LYS A 86 -11.81 13.01 -12.98
N GLU A 87 -10.91 12.03 -13.04
CA GLU A 87 -10.97 10.89 -13.96
C GLU A 87 -12.06 9.89 -13.55
N TYR A 88 -12.40 9.81 -12.23
CA TYR A 88 -13.35 8.86 -11.65
C TYR A 88 -14.49 9.58 -10.89
N PRO A 89 -15.29 10.43 -11.56
CA PRO A 89 -16.31 11.24 -10.89
C PRO A 89 -17.48 10.42 -10.30
N HIS A 90 -17.60 9.17 -10.69
CA HIS A 90 -18.63 8.25 -10.21
C HIS A 90 -18.22 7.49 -8.94
N ILE A 91 -16.95 7.58 -8.50
CA ILE A 91 -16.45 6.96 -7.27
C ILE A 91 -16.25 8.04 -6.22
N LYS A 92 -16.74 7.79 -5.00
CA LYS A 92 -16.43 8.65 -3.87
C LYS A 92 -14.98 8.45 -3.45
N ILE A 93 -14.09 9.39 -3.83
CA ILE A 93 -12.66 9.36 -3.52
C ILE A 93 -12.36 10.35 -2.39
N ASN A 94 -11.77 9.85 -1.30
CA ASN A 94 -11.40 10.63 -0.12
C ASN A 94 -9.86 10.67 0.01
N LEU A 95 -9.26 11.85 -0.07
CA LEU A 95 -7.85 12.07 0.24
C LEU A 95 -7.69 12.46 1.70
N ILE A 96 -6.99 11.65 2.47
CA ILE A 96 -6.56 11.91 3.85
C ILE A 96 -5.09 12.32 3.82
N LYS A 97 -4.81 13.57 4.20
CA LYS A 97 -3.47 14.16 4.13
C LYS A 97 -2.71 13.92 5.42
N GLY A 98 -1.63 13.18 5.36
CA GLY A 98 -0.77 12.90 6.50
C GLY A 98 -0.20 11.50 6.48
N ARG A 99 0.59 11.19 7.51
CA ARG A 99 1.17 9.85 7.70
C ARG A 99 0.11 8.90 8.22
N TRP A 100 0.12 7.65 7.72
CA TRP A 100 -0.88 6.65 8.12
C TRP A 100 -0.88 6.37 9.64
N GLN A 101 0.27 6.46 10.31
CA GLN A 101 0.40 6.29 11.76
C GLN A 101 -0.50 7.26 12.56
N ASN A 102 -0.69 8.46 12.02
CA ASN A 102 -1.50 9.51 12.65
C ASN A 102 -2.96 9.51 12.16
N MET A 103 -3.17 9.16 10.87
CA MET A 103 -4.48 9.29 10.24
C MET A 103 -5.33 8.02 10.37
N LEU A 104 -4.74 6.84 10.24
CA LEU A 104 -5.46 5.56 10.34
C LEU A 104 -6.28 5.43 11.63
N PRO A 105 -5.80 5.80 12.82
CA PRO A 105 -6.59 5.70 14.07
C PRO A 105 -7.87 6.52 14.08
N THR A 106 -8.03 7.47 13.17
CA THR A 106 -9.24 8.33 13.07
C THR A 106 -10.30 7.77 12.11
N LEU A 107 -10.00 6.66 11.43
CA LEU A 107 -10.86 6.08 10.41
C LEU A 107 -11.67 4.89 10.95
N SER A 108 -12.73 4.56 10.22
CA SER A 108 -13.56 3.39 10.46
C SER A 108 -12.96 2.11 9.87
N THR A 109 -13.79 1.09 9.71
CA THR A 109 -13.43 -0.19 9.09
C THR A 109 -13.59 -0.14 7.57
N PHE A 110 -12.91 -1.08 6.88
CA PHE A 110 -12.90 -1.22 5.43
C PHE A 110 -13.14 -2.67 5.02
N ASP A 111 -13.49 -2.86 3.75
CA ASP A 111 -13.72 -4.18 3.13
C ASP A 111 -12.52 -4.62 2.27
N THR A 112 -11.69 -3.67 1.85
CA THR A 112 -10.47 -3.92 1.09
C THR A 112 -9.39 -2.93 1.52
N ILE A 113 -8.16 -3.42 1.77
CA ILE A 113 -7.03 -2.58 2.18
C ILE A 113 -5.81 -2.92 1.32
N PHE A 114 -5.14 -1.90 0.79
CA PHE A 114 -3.84 -2.02 0.13
C PHE A 114 -2.81 -1.12 0.79
N PHE A 115 -1.62 -1.66 1.09
CA PHE A 115 -0.56 -0.94 1.77
C PHE A 115 0.71 -0.88 0.93
N ASP A 116 1.05 0.33 0.47
CA ASP A 116 2.25 0.63 -0.30
C ASP A 116 2.89 1.93 0.20
N ASP A 117 3.44 1.87 1.41
CA ASP A 117 4.06 3.01 2.08
C ASP A 117 5.58 3.00 1.86
N PHE A 118 6.12 4.06 1.28
CA PHE A 118 7.58 4.21 1.11
C PHE A 118 8.23 4.64 2.43
N PRO A 119 9.25 3.90 2.93
CA PRO A 119 9.86 4.14 4.24
C PRO A 119 10.92 5.24 4.20
N TYR A 120 10.53 6.48 4.09
CA TYR A 120 11.46 7.61 4.13
C TYR A 120 12.26 7.65 5.43
N LYS A 121 13.56 7.89 5.31
CA LYS A 121 14.49 7.90 6.45
C LYS A 121 14.04 8.84 7.57
N GLU A 122 13.63 10.07 7.22
CA GLU A 122 13.18 11.08 8.18
C GLU A 122 11.94 10.62 8.94
N TYR A 123 11.06 9.83 8.32
CA TYR A 123 9.85 9.32 8.98
C TYR A 123 10.13 8.10 9.83
N LEU A 124 11.08 7.25 9.44
CA LEU A 124 11.50 6.11 10.24
C LEU A 124 12.11 6.55 11.58
N GLU A 125 12.86 7.66 11.59
CA GLU A 125 13.41 8.24 12.82
C GLU A 125 12.32 8.72 13.79
N LEU A 126 11.16 9.17 13.25
CA LEU A 126 10.01 9.59 14.05
C LEU A 126 9.17 8.43 14.59
N ASP A 127 9.19 7.28 13.92
CA ASP A 127 8.30 6.15 14.22
C ASP A 127 8.73 5.35 15.47
N ASN A 128 9.99 5.48 15.88
CA ASN A 128 10.56 4.82 17.06
C ASN A 128 10.39 3.27 17.06
N TYR A 129 10.44 2.66 15.85
CA TYR A 129 10.46 1.21 15.66
C TYR A 129 11.27 0.84 14.40
N PRO A 130 11.80 -0.41 14.29
CA PRO A 130 12.54 -0.86 13.12
C PRO A 130 11.71 -0.80 11.83
N LYS A 131 12.37 -0.47 10.72
CA LYS A 131 11.74 -0.42 9.39
C LYS A 131 11.05 -1.74 9.03
N GLU A 132 11.63 -2.85 9.43
CA GLU A 132 11.16 -4.22 9.18
C GLU A 132 9.80 -4.49 9.85
N ASP A 133 9.52 -3.83 10.97
CA ASP A 133 8.28 -3.98 11.72
C ASP A 133 7.10 -3.17 11.13
N ARG A 134 7.35 -2.28 10.18
CA ARG A 134 6.34 -1.34 9.66
C ARG A 134 5.12 -2.03 9.07
N VAL A 135 5.34 -2.99 8.16
CA VAL A 135 4.26 -3.77 7.55
C VAL A 135 3.50 -4.56 8.61
N ARG A 136 4.23 -5.26 9.49
CA ARG A 136 3.64 -6.02 10.59
C ARG A 136 2.76 -5.14 11.46
N ARG A 137 3.23 -3.98 11.90
CA ARG A 137 2.44 -3.04 12.73
C ARG A 137 1.20 -2.55 12.01
N PHE A 138 1.30 -2.22 10.72
CA PHE A 138 0.14 -1.84 9.92
C PHE A 138 -0.89 -2.97 9.86
N VAL A 139 -0.47 -4.18 9.50
CA VAL A 139 -1.35 -5.36 9.41
C VAL A 139 -2.06 -5.61 10.74
N LEU A 140 -1.33 -5.62 11.87
CA LEU A 140 -1.90 -5.84 13.19
C LEU A 140 -2.91 -4.77 13.59
N THR A 141 -2.59 -3.49 13.32
CA THR A 141 -3.51 -2.38 13.57
C THR A 141 -4.81 -2.53 12.76
N CYS A 142 -4.68 -2.94 11.49
CA CYS A 142 -5.84 -3.15 10.63
C CYS A 142 -6.69 -4.33 11.10
N LEU A 143 -6.08 -5.46 11.44
CA LEU A 143 -6.78 -6.63 11.96
C LEU A 143 -7.60 -6.32 13.21
N GLU A 144 -7.01 -5.53 14.11
CA GLU A 144 -7.67 -5.16 15.37
C GLU A 144 -8.82 -4.16 15.18
N LYS A 145 -8.65 -3.15 14.30
CA LYS A 145 -9.50 -1.95 14.33
C LYS A 145 -10.13 -1.54 13.00
N HIS A 146 -9.56 -1.97 11.86
CA HIS A 146 -9.92 -1.39 10.57
C HIS A 146 -10.38 -2.40 9.52
N MET A 147 -10.38 -3.70 9.81
CA MET A 147 -10.87 -4.74 8.92
C MET A 147 -12.21 -5.30 9.40
N ASN A 148 -13.22 -5.25 8.53
CA ASN A 148 -14.43 -6.05 8.71
C ASN A 148 -14.13 -7.55 8.53
N ILE A 149 -14.94 -8.45 9.09
CA ILE A 149 -14.84 -9.88 8.75
C ILE A 149 -15.11 -10.05 7.24
N GLY A 150 -14.24 -10.77 6.55
CA GLY A 150 -14.24 -10.91 5.10
C GLY A 150 -13.46 -9.79 4.36
N CYS A 151 -12.91 -8.82 5.08
CA CYS A 151 -11.99 -7.83 4.51
C CYS A 151 -10.72 -8.52 4.03
N LYS A 152 -10.23 -8.12 2.85
CA LYS A 152 -8.95 -8.54 2.32
C LYS A 152 -7.94 -7.41 2.42
N LEU A 153 -6.71 -7.74 2.85
CA LEU A 153 -5.57 -6.83 2.91
C LEU A 153 -4.40 -7.40 2.09
N SER A 154 -3.77 -6.56 1.29
CA SER A 154 -2.51 -6.86 0.62
C SER A 154 -1.53 -5.70 0.78
N TYR A 155 -0.26 -5.96 0.52
CA TYR A 155 0.78 -4.95 0.62
C TYR A 155 1.95 -5.24 -0.33
N TYR A 156 2.71 -4.20 -0.66
CA TYR A 156 3.96 -4.34 -1.39
C TYR A 156 4.96 -5.21 -0.63
N SER A 157 5.43 -6.31 -1.23
CA SER A 157 6.34 -7.23 -0.56
C SER A 157 7.43 -7.79 -1.46
N VAL A 158 8.68 -7.54 -1.10
CA VAL A 158 9.87 -8.11 -1.76
C VAL A 158 10.35 -9.40 -1.09
N TRP A 159 9.76 -9.79 0.05
CA TRP A 159 10.08 -10.97 0.82
C TRP A 159 8.85 -11.83 1.05
N PRO A 160 9.01 -13.16 1.09
CA PRO A 160 7.91 -14.03 1.50
C PRO A 160 7.59 -13.77 2.98
N GLN A 161 6.38 -13.27 3.25
CA GLN A 161 5.88 -13.05 4.61
C GLN A 161 4.98 -14.22 5.01
N ASN A 162 5.20 -14.77 6.21
CA ASN A 162 4.31 -15.78 6.77
C ASN A 162 3.38 -15.15 7.81
N HIS A 163 2.08 -15.34 7.63
CA HIS A 163 1.02 -14.84 8.50
C HIS A 163 0.24 -15.97 9.23
N ASP A 164 0.75 -17.21 9.19
CA ASP A 164 0.12 -18.37 9.80
C ASP A 164 0.04 -18.31 11.34
N SER A 165 0.66 -17.29 11.93
CA SER A 165 0.65 -17.06 13.39
C SER A 165 -0.64 -16.45 13.91
N TYR A 166 -1.53 -15.95 13.05
CA TYR A 166 -2.78 -15.28 13.44
C TYR A 166 -3.98 -16.19 13.16
N ASP A 167 -4.68 -16.63 14.21
CA ASP A 167 -5.83 -17.54 14.10
C ASP A 167 -7.06 -16.83 13.47
N CYS A 168 -7.08 -15.48 13.44
CA CYS A 168 -8.14 -14.66 12.85
C CYS A 168 -7.97 -14.39 11.34
N VAL A 169 -6.93 -14.93 10.71
CA VAL A 169 -6.56 -14.62 9.32
C VAL A 169 -6.36 -15.88 8.50
N GLU A 170 -6.89 -15.87 7.29
CA GLU A 170 -6.49 -16.79 6.22
C GLU A 170 -5.54 -16.07 5.27
N GLY A 171 -4.30 -16.57 5.17
CA GLY A 171 -3.24 -16.00 4.34
C GLY A 171 -3.05 -16.76 3.02
N LYS A 172 -2.85 -16.02 1.93
CA LYS A 172 -2.40 -16.55 0.64
C LYS A 172 -1.18 -15.79 0.19
N LEU A 173 -0.13 -16.48 -0.25
CA LEU A 173 1.07 -15.89 -0.81
C LEU A 173 1.29 -16.41 -2.23
N THR A 174 1.42 -15.51 -3.18
CA THR A 174 1.73 -15.83 -4.59
C THR A 174 3.04 -15.14 -4.96
N ASP A 175 3.94 -15.83 -5.65
CA ASP A 175 5.13 -15.21 -6.21
C ASP A 175 4.80 -14.55 -7.56
N PHE A 176 5.52 -13.47 -7.87
CA PHE A 176 5.38 -12.70 -9.10
C PHE A 176 6.77 -12.36 -9.65
N GLU A 177 7.01 -12.71 -10.90
CA GLU A 177 8.25 -12.36 -11.58
C GLU A 177 8.18 -10.94 -12.12
N ILE A 178 9.22 -10.15 -11.87
CA ILE A 178 9.32 -8.76 -12.31
C ILE A 178 10.49 -8.58 -13.27
N GLN A 179 10.31 -7.64 -14.21
CA GLN A 179 11.39 -7.17 -15.08
C GLN A 179 11.84 -5.80 -14.60
N ILE A 180 12.99 -5.77 -13.94
CA ILE A 180 13.56 -4.54 -13.38
C ILE A 180 14.43 -3.89 -14.44
N PRO A 181 14.24 -2.60 -14.77
CA PRO A 181 15.12 -1.87 -15.67
C PRO A 181 16.50 -1.65 -15.03
N GLU A 182 17.53 -1.51 -15.86
CA GLU A 182 18.92 -1.35 -15.40
C GLU A 182 19.13 -0.10 -14.55
N ASN A 183 18.32 0.93 -14.76
CA ASN A 183 18.37 2.20 -14.02
C ASN A 183 17.60 2.17 -12.67
N CYS A 184 17.02 1.04 -12.27
CA CYS A 184 16.42 0.87 -10.96
C CYS A 184 17.49 0.59 -9.90
N ASN A 185 17.49 1.35 -8.78
CA ASN A 185 18.52 1.26 -7.75
C ASN A 185 18.03 0.79 -6.37
N TYR A 186 16.75 0.43 -6.22
CA TYR A 186 16.17 0.06 -4.92
C TYR A 186 15.73 -1.40 -4.78
N ILE A 187 15.58 -2.13 -5.88
CA ILE A 187 15.23 -3.56 -5.86
C ILE A 187 16.26 -4.39 -6.63
N PRO A 188 17.00 -5.28 -5.96
CA PRO A 188 17.92 -6.19 -6.63
C PRO A 188 17.31 -7.54 -7.00
N TYR A 189 16.00 -7.76 -6.75
CA TYR A 189 15.35 -9.08 -6.88
C TYR A 189 14.52 -9.17 -8.14
N LYS A 190 14.56 -10.34 -8.80
CA LYS A 190 13.73 -10.65 -9.99
C LYS A 190 12.35 -11.21 -9.63
N LYS A 191 12.10 -11.44 -8.34
CA LYS A 191 10.86 -11.99 -7.81
C LYS A 191 10.40 -11.16 -6.63
N VAL A 192 9.11 -10.87 -6.60
CA VAL A 192 8.38 -10.24 -5.50
C VAL A 192 7.18 -11.12 -5.13
N TYR A 193 6.47 -10.76 -4.08
CA TYR A 193 5.39 -11.57 -3.54
C TYR A 193 4.10 -10.77 -3.42
N ILE A 194 2.98 -11.43 -3.64
CA ILE A 194 1.64 -10.88 -3.48
C ILE A 194 0.99 -11.58 -2.29
N PRO A 195 1.10 -11.01 -1.08
CA PRO A 195 0.36 -11.49 0.08
C PRO A 195 -1.09 -11.02 0.01
N VAL A 196 -2.03 -11.91 0.33
CA VAL A 196 -3.44 -11.57 0.55
C VAL A 196 -3.86 -12.16 1.88
N LEU A 197 -4.30 -11.32 2.79
CA LEU A 197 -4.79 -11.68 4.11
C LEU A 197 -6.29 -11.46 4.14
N THR A 198 -7.07 -12.49 4.49
CA THR A 198 -8.51 -12.37 4.68
C THR A 198 -8.82 -12.48 6.17
N LYS A 199 -9.47 -11.47 6.76
CA LYS A 199 -9.94 -11.56 8.15
C LYS A 199 -11.14 -12.50 8.21
N ILE A 200 -11.00 -13.61 8.94
CA ILE A 200 -12.04 -14.66 9.05
C ILE A 200 -12.80 -14.63 10.38
N SER A 201 -12.23 -14.02 11.40
CA SER A 201 -12.84 -13.83 12.73
C SER A 201 -12.28 -12.59 13.43
N GLU A 202 -12.86 -12.23 14.57
CA GLU A 202 -12.24 -11.24 15.43
C GLU A 202 -10.97 -11.79 16.10
N PRO A 203 -9.94 -10.96 16.32
CA PRO A 203 -8.69 -11.39 16.95
C PRO A 203 -8.91 -11.98 18.34
N SER A 204 -8.37 -13.16 18.57
CA SER A 204 -8.35 -13.82 19.89
C SER A 204 -7.40 -13.08 20.86
N GLU A 205 -7.46 -13.41 22.15
CA GLU A 205 -6.48 -12.91 23.13
C GLU A 205 -5.05 -13.35 22.79
N LYS A 206 -4.86 -14.51 22.14
CA LYS A 206 -3.58 -14.98 21.61
C LYS A 206 -3.09 -14.07 20.47
N ASP A 207 -3.97 -13.75 19.52
CA ASP A 207 -3.62 -12.85 18.42
C ASP A 207 -3.19 -11.47 18.97
N LYS A 208 -3.94 -10.93 19.95
CA LYS A 208 -3.65 -9.63 20.58
C LYS A 208 -2.30 -9.60 21.30
N GLN A 209 -1.86 -10.73 21.87
CA GLN A 209 -0.51 -10.84 22.48
C GLN A 209 0.61 -10.69 21.43
N CYS A 210 0.32 -11.04 20.16
CA CYS A 210 1.26 -10.77 19.06
C CYS A 210 1.31 -9.30 18.65
N PHE A 211 0.37 -8.45 19.15
CA PHE A 211 0.23 -7.03 18.83
C PHE A 211 1.07 -6.12 19.75
N ILE A 212 1.65 -6.68 20.82
CA ILE A 212 2.53 -6.01 21.77
C ILE A 212 3.98 -6.22 21.37
#